data_8ded144dba2b66c535bb8156544d51f4
#
_entry.id   8ded144dba2b66c535bb8156544d51f4
#
_cell.length_a   1.000
_cell.length_b   1.000
_cell.length_c   1.000
_cell.angle_alpha   90.00
_cell.angle_beta   90.00
_cell.angle_gamma   90.00
#
_symmetry.space_group_name_H-M   'P 1'
#
loop_
_entity.id
_entity.type
_entity.pdbx_description
1 polymer ?
#
loop_
_entity_poly.entity_id
_entity_poly.type
_entity_poly.pdbx_seq_one_letter_code
_entity_poly.pdbx_strand_id
1 'polypeptide(L)'
;MKKLFFAIAFVAISLGMASAQEKNEAFIDITGSAKVKVVPDRAEIEITLREADLKGKYTLKEWEDKLALALANAGVDAKKQLSLYRQYVSPAKRKTINQYKTFKLEVYTAEEAQNVMDELVQNEISSGRLTKVWLADRDVVADSLKVEAIRMAKHDATVLAEAIGQSVGSATRINYYPSRPAVVYRNVMLKSSGAETMSIAEDSAPVLPQINFEEIEIEENVTVQFILNPFKE
;
A
#
# COMPACT_ATOMS: atom_id res chain seq x y z
N MET A 1 -57.30 -23.23 75.29
CA MET A 1 -56.22 -22.38 74.79
C MET A 1 -55.31 -23.26 73.97
N LYS A 2 -55.49 -23.16 72.63
CA LYS A 2 -54.80 -24.04 71.64
C LYS A 2 -53.53 -23.38 71.19
N LYS A 3 -52.40 -24.02 71.49
CA LYS A 3 -51.10 -23.57 70.95
C LYS A 3 -50.86 -24.24 69.60
N LEU A 4 -50.92 -23.48 68.56
CA LEU A 4 -50.64 -23.91 67.21
C LEU A 4 -49.10 -23.87 66.97
N PHE A 5 -48.49 -25.02 66.80
CA PHE A 5 -47.08 -25.10 66.39
C PHE A 5 -47.01 -25.03 64.87
N PHE A 6 -46.45 -23.91 64.39
CA PHE A 6 -46.08 -23.75 62.99
C PHE A 6 -44.69 -24.35 62.78
N ALA A 7 -44.64 -25.53 62.14
CA ALA A 7 -43.38 -26.08 61.68
C ALA A 7 -43.02 -25.44 60.37
N ILE A 8 -42.05 -24.53 60.38
CA ILE A 8 -41.48 -23.99 59.16
C ILE A 8 -40.46 -25.02 58.63
N ALA A 9 -40.83 -25.73 57.58
CA ALA A 9 -39.90 -26.53 56.80
C ALA A 9 -39.00 -25.63 55.97
N PHE A 10 -37.74 -25.50 56.40
CA PHE A 10 -36.71 -24.80 55.65
C PHE A 10 -36.22 -25.71 54.52
N VAL A 11 -36.83 -25.64 53.35
CA VAL A 11 -36.30 -26.26 52.14
C VAL A 11 -35.10 -25.49 51.68
N ALA A 12 -33.93 -25.97 52.04
CA ALA A 12 -32.68 -25.45 51.50
C ALA A 12 -32.60 -25.86 50.03
N ILE A 13 -33.00 -24.93 49.15
CA ILE A 13 -32.72 -25.05 47.71
C ILE A 13 -31.24 -24.75 47.55
N SER A 14 -30.41 -25.79 47.57
CA SER A 14 -29.04 -25.71 47.07
C SER A 14 -29.08 -25.50 45.59
N LEU A 15 -29.19 -24.27 45.16
CA LEU A 15 -28.83 -23.86 43.79
C LEU A 15 -27.35 -24.19 43.64
N GLY A 16 -27.07 -25.33 43.09
CA GLY A 16 -25.76 -25.64 42.54
C GLY A 16 -25.45 -24.61 41.51
N MET A 17 -24.71 -23.55 41.87
CA MET A 17 -23.96 -22.77 40.94
C MET A 17 -22.95 -23.73 40.31
N ALA A 18 -23.34 -24.34 39.18
CA ALA A 18 -22.39 -24.90 38.27
C ALA A 18 -21.57 -23.66 37.79
N SER A 19 -20.53 -23.35 38.50
CA SER A 19 -19.44 -22.52 37.98
C SER A 19 -19.00 -23.28 36.74
N ALA A 20 -19.40 -22.82 35.57
CA ALA A 20 -18.74 -23.20 34.35
C ALA A 20 -17.29 -22.77 34.55
N GLN A 21 -16.47 -23.69 35.00
CA GLN A 21 -15.05 -23.55 35.11
C GLN A 21 -14.61 -23.39 33.65
N GLU A 22 -14.47 -22.15 33.20
CA GLU A 22 -13.81 -21.88 31.91
C GLU A 22 -12.49 -22.65 31.99
N LYS A 23 -12.42 -23.70 31.22
CA LYS A 23 -11.22 -24.50 31.06
C LYS A 23 -10.18 -23.54 30.51
N ASN A 24 -9.35 -23.04 31.40
CA ASN A 24 -8.32 -22.07 31.08
C ASN A 24 -7.25 -22.83 30.28
N GLU A 25 -7.52 -23.01 28.99
CA GLU A 25 -6.60 -23.71 28.08
C GLU A 25 -5.36 -22.85 27.94
N ALA A 26 -4.20 -23.44 28.19
CA ALA A 26 -2.94 -22.78 27.97
C ALA A 26 -2.81 -22.43 26.47
N PHE A 27 -2.37 -21.22 26.18
CA PHE A 27 -2.20 -20.75 24.81
C PHE A 27 -0.91 -19.97 24.64
N ILE A 28 -0.51 -19.82 23.39
CA ILE A 28 0.58 -18.96 22.96
C ILE A 28 0.13 -18.02 21.84
N ASP A 29 0.41 -16.74 21.99
CA ASP A 29 0.18 -15.73 20.94
C ASP A 29 1.49 -15.43 20.23
N ILE A 30 1.53 -15.65 18.93
CA ILE A 30 2.71 -15.39 18.11
C ILE A 30 2.35 -14.52 16.93
N THR A 31 3.19 -13.54 16.65
CA THR A 31 3.09 -12.72 15.43
C THR A 31 4.15 -13.18 14.44
N GLY A 32 3.67 -13.73 13.32
CA GLY A 32 4.52 -13.98 12.17
C GLY A 32 4.56 -12.78 11.25
N SER A 33 5.70 -12.56 10.62
CA SER A 33 5.93 -11.48 9.64
C SER A 33 6.56 -12.05 8.38
N ALA A 34 6.09 -11.59 7.22
CA ALA A 34 6.73 -11.88 5.96
C ALA A 34 6.80 -10.63 5.10
N LYS A 35 7.91 -10.46 4.38
CA LYS A 35 8.13 -9.29 3.55
C LYS A 35 8.88 -9.61 2.27
N VAL A 36 8.63 -8.80 1.24
CA VAL A 36 9.34 -8.89 -0.04
C VAL A 36 9.59 -7.50 -0.61
N LYS A 37 10.69 -7.33 -1.30
CA LYS A 37 10.96 -6.14 -2.12
C LYS A 37 10.57 -6.43 -3.55
N VAL A 38 9.80 -5.52 -4.15
CA VAL A 38 9.32 -5.62 -5.52
C VAL A 38 9.54 -4.30 -6.25
N VAL A 39 9.83 -4.39 -7.53
CA VAL A 39 9.86 -3.20 -8.40
C VAL A 39 8.42 -2.85 -8.77
N PRO A 40 7.97 -1.60 -8.55
CA PRO A 40 6.67 -1.15 -9.03
C PRO A 40 6.52 -1.31 -10.53
N ASP A 41 5.32 -1.64 -10.98
CA ASP A 41 4.97 -1.78 -12.39
C ASP A 41 3.94 -0.75 -12.85
N ARG A 42 3.63 0.22 -11.99
CA ARG A 42 2.72 1.33 -12.28
C ARG A 42 3.25 2.61 -11.65
N ALA A 43 3.01 3.72 -12.35
CA ALA A 43 3.22 5.04 -11.80
C ALA A 43 2.15 6.02 -12.27
N GLU A 44 1.96 7.10 -11.51
CA GLU A 44 1.04 8.19 -11.84
C GLU A 44 1.83 9.47 -12.09
N ILE A 45 1.61 10.08 -13.24
CA ILE A 45 2.08 11.42 -13.57
C ILE A 45 0.90 12.38 -13.49
N GLU A 46 1.01 13.40 -12.63
CA GLU A 46 0.06 14.48 -12.55
C GLU A 46 0.50 15.62 -13.48
N ILE A 47 -0.41 16.09 -14.34
CA ILE A 47 -0.16 17.14 -15.33
C ILE A 47 -1.20 18.23 -15.11
N THR A 48 -0.78 19.46 -14.81
CA THR A 48 -1.70 20.58 -14.60
C THR A 48 -1.53 21.62 -15.69
N LEU A 49 -2.56 21.80 -16.50
CA LEU A 49 -2.62 22.88 -17.49
C LEU A 49 -3.35 24.07 -16.90
N ARG A 50 -2.65 25.18 -16.70
CA ARG A 50 -3.21 26.41 -16.11
C ARG A 50 -3.05 27.58 -17.07
N GLU A 51 -4.16 28.16 -17.50
CA GLU A 51 -4.16 29.23 -18.50
C GLU A 51 -3.32 30.45 -18.06
N ALA A 52 -3.31 30.76 -16.77
CA ALA A 52 -2.48 31.87 -16.23
C ALA A 52 -0.97 31.70 -16.48
N ASP A 53 -0.48 30.47 -16.57
CA ASP A 53 0.94 30.17 -16.77
C ASP A 53 1.39 30.47 -18.21
N LEU A 54 0.43 30.57 -19.14
CA LEU A 54 0.66 30.74 -20.57
C LEU A 54 0.85 32.21 -20.99
N LYS A 55 0.56 33.17 -20.10
CA LYS A 55 0.68 34.62 -20.37
C LYS A 55 0.02 35.05 -21.68
N GLY A 56 -1.06 34.35 -22.09
CA GLY A 56 -1.78 34.64 -23.34
C GLY A 56 -1.16 34.03 -24.61
N LYS A 57 -0.12 33.18 -24.51
CA LYS A 57 0.52 32.54 -25.67
C LYS A 57 -0.38 31.49 -26.32
N TYR A 58 -1.12 30.74 -25.48
CA TYR A 58 -2.05 29.71 -25.90
C TYR A 58 -3.34 29.78 -25.09
N THR A 59 -4.45 29.31 -25.68
CA THR A 59 -5.66 28.98 -24.94
C THR A 59 -5.51 27.63 -24.23
N LEU A 60 -6.35 27.37 -23.22
CA LEU A 60 -6.35 26.06 -22.55
C LEU A 60 -6.61 24.92 -23.54
N LYS A 61 -7.49 25.16 -24.54
CA LYS A 61 -7.80 24.15 -25.58
C LYS A 61 -6.58 23.82 -26.44
N GLU A 62 -5.86 24.81 -26.93
CA GLU A 62 -4.63 24.59 -27.71
C GLU A 62 -3.58 23.84 -26.88
N TRP A 63 -3.55 24.07 -25.57
CA TRP A 63 -2.62 23.38 -24.68
C TRP A 63 -3.04 21.92 -24.43
N GLU A 64 -4.34 21.65 -24.36
CA GLU A 64 -4.88 20.27 -24.35
C GLU A 64 -4.51 19.53 -25.64
N ASP A 65 -4.57 20.19 -26.80
CA ASP A 65 -4.18 19.61 -28.07
C ASP A 65 -2.67 19.27 -28.10
N LYS A 66 -1.83 20.16 -27.55
CA LYS A 66 -0.39 19.89 -27.34
C LYS A 66 -0.13 18.71 -26.38
N LEU A 67 -0.90 18.61 -25.30
CA LEU A 67 -0.81 17.47 -24.40
C LEU A 67 -1.17 16.18 -25.11
N ALA A 68 -2.25 16.16 -25.89
CA ALA A 68 -2.65 14.99 -26.67
C ALA A 68 -1.55 14.58 -27.67
N LEU A 69 -0.88 15.53 -28.32
CA LEU A 69 0.23 15.27 -29.22
C LEU A 69 1.46 14.69 -28.46
N ALA A 70 1.83 15.28 -27.34
CA ALA A 70 2.92 14.79 -26.51
C ALA A 70 2.71 13.35 -26.05
N LEU A 71 1.49 13.02 -25.58
CA LEU A 71 1.16 11.66 -25.17
C LEU A 71 1.17 10.67 -26.34
N ALA A 72 0.69 11.09 -27.52
CA ALA A 72 0.74 10.25 -28.71
C ALA A 72 2.19 9.96 -29.16
N ASN A 73 3.06 10.97 -29.12
CA ASN A 73 4.49 10.82 -29.45
C ASN A 73 5.20 9.91 -28.43
N ALA A 74 4.84 10.00 -27.14
CA ALA A 74 5.37 9.13 -26.08
C ALA A 74 4.85 7.67 -26.18
N GLY A 75 3.94 7.38 -27.14
CA GLY A 75 3.37 6.04 -27.32
C GLY A 75 2.27 5.68 -26.32
N VAL A 76 1.71 6.66 -25.62
CA VAL A 76 0.69 6.46 -24.58
C VAL A 76 -0.72 6.42 -25.16
N ASP A 77 -1.52 5.45 -24.75
CA ASP A 77 -2.96 5.41 -25.06
C ASP A 77 -3.74 6.33 -24.09
N ALA A 78 -3.83 7.62 -24.46
CA ALA A 78 -4.52 8.60 -23.64
C ALA A 78 -5.99 8.23 -23.30
N LYS A 79 -6.66 7.41 -24.12
CA LYS A 79 -8.03 6.98 -23.84
C LYS A 79 -8.11 6.00 -22.68
N LYS A 80 -7.07 5.21 -22.44
CA LYS A 80 -7.01 4.21 -21.37
C LYS A 80 -6.29 4.72 -20.14
N GLN A 81 -5.22 5.51 -20.34
CA GLN A 81 -4.25 5.85 -19.32
C GLN A 81 -4.45 7.26 -18.74
N LEU A 82 -5.11 8.20 -19.49
CA LEU A 82 -5.32 9.57 -19.03
C LEU A 82 -6.72 9.77 -18.45
N SER A 83 -6.79 10.38 -17.27
CA SER A 83 -8.05 10.78 -16.63
C SER A 83 -8.03 12.25 -16.25
N LEU A 84 -9.18 12.92 -16.37
CA LEU A 84 -9.36 14.26 -15.85
C LEU A 84 -9.63 14.17 -14.34
N TYR A 85 -8.67 14.60 -13.54
CA TYR A 85 -8.78 14.56 -12.07
C TYR A 85 -9.49 15.77 -11.50
N ARG A 86 -9.17 16.99 -12.02
CA ARG A 86 -9.76 18.24 -11.54
C ARG A 86 -9.89 19.26 -12.65
N GLN A 87 -10.99 19.98 -12.64
CA GLN A 87 -11.22 21.15 -13.49
C GLN A 87 -11.72 22.30 -12.64
N TYR A 88 -11.20 23.48 -12.90
CA TYR A 88 -11.62 24.72 -12.25
C TYR A 88 -11.78 25.81 -13.29
N VAL A 89 -12.87 26.57 -13.19
CA VAL A 89 -13.16 27.75 -14.01
C VAL A 89 -13.57 28.87 -13.06
N SER A 90 -12.80 29.96 -13.04
CA SER A 90 -13.16 31.15 -12.28
C SER A 90 -14.26 31.91 -12.98
N PRO A 91 -15.35 32.28 -12.30
CA PRO A 91 -16.36 33.18 -12.89
C PRO A 91 -15.71 34.53 -13.22
N ALA A 92 -15.87 34.96 -14.47
CA ALA A 92 -15.26 36.17 -15.01
C ALA A 92 -15.85 37.45 -14.36
N LYS A 93 -15.29 37.88 -13.24
CA LYS A 93 -15.56 39.22 -12.68
C LYS A 93 -14.53 40.27 -13.12
N ARG A 94 -13.47 39.90 -13.75
CA ARG A 94 -12.43 40.79 -14.34
C ARG A 94 -11.85 40.09 -15.59
N LYS A 95 -11.29 40.85 -16.51
CA LYS A 95 -10.76 40.42 -17.83
C LYS A 95 -9.82 39.18 -17.88
N THR A 96 -9.60 38.49 -16.79
CA THR A 96 -8.72 37.32 -16.72
C THR A 96 -9.56 36.11 -16.30
N ILE A 97 -9.88 35.26 -17.25
CA ILE A 97 -10.43 33.92 -16.97
C ILE A 97 -9.28 33.11 -16.37
N ASN A 98 -9.42 32.70 -15.13
CA ASN A 98 -8.45 31.78 -14.52
C ASN A 98 -9.05 30.38 -14.52
N GLN A 99 -8.63 29.56 -15.47
CA GLN A 99 -9.06 28.19 -15.57
C GLN A 99 -7.85 27.27 -15.58
N TYR A 100 -8.03 26.08 -14.99
CA TYR A 100 -7.03 25.03 -15.05
C TYR A 100 -7.69 23.65 -15.11
N LYS A 101 -6.95 22.70 -15.67
CA LYS A 101 -7.26 21.28 -15.64
C LYS A 101 -6.07 20.50 -15.11
N THR A 102 -6.34 19.56 -14.23
CA THR A 102 -5.34 18.60 -13.75
C THR A 102 -5.72 17.22 -14.25
N PHE A 103 -4.80 16.61 -14.94
CA PHE A 103 -4.91 15.25 -15.44
C PHE A 103 -4.03 14.31 -14.62
N LYS A 104 -4.44 13.04 -14.55
CA LYS A 104 -3.65 11.94 -14.02
C LYS A 104 -3.44 10.95 -15.12
N LEU A 105 -2.18 10.65 -15.37
CA LEU A 105 -1.74 9.69 -16.35
C LEU A 105 -1.14 8.49 -15.62
N GLU A 106 -1.68 7.30 -15.89
CA GLU A 106 -1.09 6.05 -15.44
C GLU A 106 -0.09 5.56 -16.47
N VAL A 107 1.13 5.24 -16.05
CA VAL A 107 2.19 4.68 -16.89
C VAL A 107 2.65 3.33 -16.34
N TYR A 108 3.10 2.46 -17.23
CA TYR A 108 3.32 1.03 -16.91
C TYR A 108 4.79 0.68 -16.76
N THR A 109 5.69 1.56 -17.17
CA THR A 109 7.14 1.37 -17.02
C THR A 109 7.84 2.69 -16.72
N ALA A 110 9.05 2.58 -16.18
CA ALA A 110 9.90 3.76 -15.95
C ALA A 110 10.32 4.41 -17.28
N GLU A 111 10.51 3.61 -18.34
CA GLU A 111 10.81 4.10 -19.69
C GLU A 111 9.65 4.91 -20.27
N GLU A 112 8.42 4.39 -20.15
CA GLU A 112 7.21 5.13 -20.57
C GLU A 112 7.09 6.45 -19.80
N ALA A 113 7.35 6.44 -18.48
CA ALA A 113 7.36 7.66 -17.67
C ALA A 113 8.40 8.67 -18.16
N GLN A 114 9.62 8.22 -18.51
CA GLN A 114 10.67 9.07 -19.05
C GLN A 114 10.25 9.68 -20.39
N ASN A 115 9.76 8.86 -21.33
CA ASN A 115 9.32 9.31 -22.64
C ASN A 115 8.20 10.37 -22.53
N VAL A 116 7.25 10.15 -21.63
CA VAL A 116 6.19 11.13 -21.36
C VAL A 116 6.77 12.44 -20.85
N MET A 117 7.67 12.38 -19.87
CA MET A 117 8.27 13.61 -19.31
C MET A 117 9.07 14.39 -20.35
N ASP A 118 9.80 13.70 -21.21
CA ASP A 118 10.58 14.31 -22.30
C ASP A 118 9.66 14.98 -23.34
N GLU A 119 8.60 14.30 -23.74
CA GLU A 119 7.62 14.84 -24.70
C GLU A 119 6.82 16.01 -24.12
N LEU A 120 6.50 15.99 -22.82
CA LEU A 120 5.87 17.14 -22.16
C LEU A 120 6.78 18.38 -22.25
N VAL A 121 8.07 18.23 -21.99
CA VAL A 121 9.04 19.32 -22.08
C VAL A 121 9.16 19.82 -23.51
N GLN A 122 9.25 18.95 -24.52
CA GLN A 122 9.32 19.31 -25.94
C GLN A 122 8.09 20.11 -26.40
N ASN A 123 6.92 19.81 -25.81
CA ASN A 123 5.66 20.50 -26.09
C ASN A 123 5.41 21.70 -25.16
N GLU A 124 6.42 22.20 -24.47
CA GLU A 124 6.36 23.35 -23.55
C GLU A 124 5.45 23.13 -22.31
N ILE A 125 5.17 21.88 -21.94
CA ILE A 125 4.37 21.53 -20.76
C ILE A 125 5.32 21.20 -19.61
N SER A 126 5.55 22.18 -18.74
CA SER A 126 6.51 22.05 -17.61
C SER A 126 5.87 21.56 -16.31
N SER A 127 4.59 21.23 -16.31
CA SER A 127 3.80 20.90 -15.10
C SER A 127 3.66 19.40 -14.83
N GLY A 128 4.36 18.55 -15.58
CA GLY A 128 4.39 17.11 -15.38
C GLY A 128 5.14 16.73 -14.10
N ARG A 129 4.54 15.89 -13.26
CA ARG A 129 5.13 15.43 -12.00
C ARG A 129 4.75 13.99 -11.70
N LEU A 130 5.75 13.14 -11.47
CA LEU A 130 5.54 11.79 -10.96
C LEU A 130 5.07 11.88 -9.49
N THR A 131 3.88 11.36 -9.18
CA THR A 131 3.25 11.54 -7.86
C THR A 131 3.28 10.30 -7.01
N LYS A 132 3.17 9.12 -7.60
CA LYS A 132 3.20 7.84 -6.90
C LYS A 132 3.65 6.71 -7.82
N VAL A 133 4.17 5.66 -7.21
CA VAL A 133 4.45 4.37 -7.85
C VAL A 133 3.81 3.26 -7.02
N TRP A 134 3.36 2.18 -7.68
CA TRP A 134 2.76 1.03 -6.99
C TRP A 134 2.89 -0.24 -7.84
N LEU A 135 2.58 -1.37 -7.21
CA LEU A 135 2.44 -2.66 -7.88
C LEU A 135 0.95 -2.90 -8.17
N ALA A 136 0.58 -3.20 -9.42
CA ALA A 136 -0.81 -3.44 -9.80
C ALA A 136 -1.40 -4.64 -9.06
N ASP A 137 -0.67 -5.76 -9.04
CA ASP A 137 -1.09 -7.02 -8.42
C ASP A 137 -0.62 -7.13 -6.95
N ARG A 138 -0.55 -6.00 -6.23
CA ARG A 138 -0.12 -5.98 -4.83
C ARG A 138 -0.87 -6.97 -3.96
N ASP A 139 -2.17 -7.12 -4.18
CA ASP A 139 -3.01 -7.98 -3.34
C ASP A 139 -2.65 -9.45 -3.48
N VAL A 140 -2.25 -9.90 -4.68
CA VAL A 140 -1.76 -11.26 -4.91
C VAL A 140 -0.47 -11.52 -4.13
N VAL A 141 0.45 -10.55 -4.14
CA VAL A 141 1.69 -10.62 -3.37
C VAL A 141 1.39 -10.61 -1.86
N ALA A 142 0.51 -9.71 -1.41
CA ALA A 142 0.10 -9.63 -0.01
C ALA A 142 -0.54 -10.93 0.49
N ASP A 143 -1.40 -11.58 -0.31
CA ASP A 143 -2.00 -12.86 0.05
C ASP A 143 -0.96 -13.97 0.22
N SER A 144 0.05 -14.00 -0.65
CA SER A 144 1.18 -14.92 -0.51
C SER A 144 1.98 -14.67 0.77
N LEU A 145 2.22 -13.40 1.11
CA LEU A 145 2.92 -13.01 2.33
C LEU A 145 2.13 -13.34 3.60
N LYS A 146 0.79 -13.19 3.57
CA LYS A 146 -0.07 -13.61 4.70
C LYS A 146 0.07 -15.10 5.01
N VAL A 147 0.08 -15.93 3.96
CA VAL A 147 0.28 -17.37 4.12
C VAL A 147 1.65 -17.66 4.72
N GLU A 148 2.70 -16.97 4.27
CA GLU A 148 4.05 -17.13 4.80
C GLU A 148 4.15 -16.64 6.24
N ALA A 149 3.56 -15.50 6.57
CA ALA A 149 3.49 -14.97 7.94
C ALA A 149 2.84 -15.97 8.91
N ILE A 150 1.74 -16.63 8.50
CA ILE A 150 1.09 -17.66 9.31
C ILE A 150 2.01 -18.89 9.48
N ARG A 151 2.75 -19.30 8.46
CA ARG A 151 3.73 -20.40 8.56
C ARG A 151 4.85 -20.07 9.53
N MET A 152 5.37 -18.85 9.46
CA MET A 152 6.38 -18.37 10.40
C MET A 152 5.85 -18.36 11.84
N ALA A 153 4.64 -17.80 12.06
CA ALA A 153 4.00 -17.82 13.38
C ALA A 153 3.85 -19.25 13.94
N LYS A 154 3.43 -20.20 13.11
CA LYS A 154 3.32 -21.61 13.53
C LYS A 154 4.68 -22.24 13.84
N HIS A 155 5.69 -21.96 13.02
CA HIS A 155 7.06 -22.43 13.25
C HIS A 155 7.58 -21.93 14.60
N ASP A 156 7.50 -20.63 14.85
CA ASP A 156 8.00 -20.01 16.08
C ASP A 156 7.23 -20.50 17.31
N ALA A 157 5.90 -20.64 17.20
CA ALA A 157 5.08 -21.26 18.25
C ALA A 157 5.57 -22.67 18.57
N THR A 158 5.91 -23.46 17.55
CA THR A 158 6.38 -24.84 17.73
C THR A 158 7.72 -24.88 18.46
N VAL A 159 8.68 -24.05 18.01
CA VAL A 159 10.01 -23.96 18.66
C VAL A 159 9.88 -23.57 20.13
N LEU A 160 9.06 -22.58 20.43
CA LEU A 160 8.85 -22.10 21.80
C LEU A 160 8.13 -23.13 22.68
N ALA A 161 7.11 -23.80 22.15
CA ALA A 161 6.38 -24.84 22.88
C ALA A 161 7.27 -26.03 23.20
N GLU A 162 8.06 -26.49 22.24
CA GLU A 162 9.00 -27.62 22.44
C GLU A 162 10.09 -27.29 23.48
N ALA A 163 10.56 -26.04 23.53
CA ALA A 163 11.57 -25.62 24.51
C ALA A 163 11.08 -25.71 25.95
N ILE A 164 9.77 -25.69 26.18
CA ILE A 164 9.13 -25.87 27.50
C ILE A 164 8.49 -27.23 27.68
N GLY A 165 8.77 -28.19 26.77
CA GLY A 165 8.22 -29.56 26.85
C GLY A 165 6.73 -29.64 26.52
N GLN A 166 6.20 -28.75 25.70
CA GLN A 166 4.82 -28.73 25.24
C GLN A 166 4.74 -28.86 23.71
N SER A 167 3.55 -29.02 23.18
CA SER A 167 3.32 -29.01 21.73
C SER A 167 2.25 -28.02 21.32
N VAL A 168 2.35 -27.53 20.09
CA VAL A 168 1.36 -26.60 19.51
C VAL A 168 0.14 -27.37 19.05
N GLY A 169 -1.04 -26.96 19.51
CA GLY A 169 -2.36 -27.44 19.11
C GLY A 169 -2.97 -26.61 17.97
N SER A 170 -4.30 -26.58 17.96
CA SER A 170 -5.07 -25.82 16.98
C SER A 170 -4.96 -24.32 17.21
N ALA A 171 -5.05 -23.56 16.12
CA ALA A 171 -5.24 -22.11 16.20
C ALA A 171 -6.67 -21.80 16.72
N THR A 172 -6.78 -20.92 17.70
CA THR A 172 -8.06 -20.48 18.26
C THR A 172 -8.46 -19.09 17.81
N ARG A 173 -7.46 -18.27 17.45
CA ARG A 173 -7.70 -16.92 16.98
C ARG A 173 -6.64 -16.51 15.95
N ILE A 174 -7.10 -15.80 14.93
CA ILE A 174 -6.22 -15.17 13.95
C ILE A 174 -6.60 -13.69 13.90
N ASN A 175 -5.66 -12.81 14.22
CA ASN A 175 -5.80 -11.37 14.11
C ASN A 175 -4.93 -10.89 12.95
N TYR A 176 -5.59 -10.30 11.97
CA TYR A 176 -4.93 -9.70 10.82
C TYR A 176 -5.35 -8.24 10.71
N TYR A 177 -4.38 -7.36 10.63
CA TYR A 177 -4.58 -5.95 10.35
C TYR A 177 -3.92 -5.65 9.00
N PRO A 178 -4.71 -5.32 7.97
CA PRO A 178 -4.16 -5.02 6.66
C PRO A 178 -3.07 -3.95 6.75
N SER A 179 -1.90 -4.25 6.21
CA SER A 179 -0.87 -3.24 6.04
C SER A 179 -1.39 -2.19 5.07
N ARG A 180 -1.14 -0.91 5.38
CA ARG A 180 -1.49 0.16 4.46
C ARG A 180 -0.69 -0.06 3.17
N PRO A 181 -1.32 0.11 1.99
CA PRO A 181 -0.57 0.01 0.76
C PRO A 181 0.64 0.94 0.86
N ALA A 182 1.80 0.41 0.57
CA ALA A 182 3.01 1.20 0.42
C ALA A 182 2.87 2.04 -0.86
N VAL A 183 2.01 3.05 -0.80
CA VAL A 183 2.00 4.11 -1.80
C VAL A 183 3.16 5.01 -1.40
N VAL A 184 4.27 4.81 -2.05
CA VAL A 184 5.42 5.70 -1.83
C VAL A 184 5.12 7.02 -2.51
N TYR A 185 4.54 7.95 -1.75
CA TYR A 185 4.51 9.36 -2.12
C TYR A 185 5.94 9.89 -2.03
N ARG A 186 6.68 9.78 -3.10
CA ARG A 186 7.97 10.45 -3.22
C ARG A 186 7.95 11.34 -4.43
N ASN A 187 8.43 12.58 -4.23
CA ASN A 187 9.17 13.22 -5.29
C ASN A 187 10.28 12.22 -5.65
N VAL A 188 10.13 11.48 -6.74
CA VAL A 188 11.18 10.61 -7.21
C VAL A 188 12.34 11.54 -7.52
N MET A 189 13.25 11.67 -6.56
CA MET A 189 14.55 12.25 -6.85
C MET A 189 15.17 11.30 -7.85
N LEU A 190 15.55 11.83 -8.99
CA LEU A 190 16.42 11.17 -9.94
C LEU A 190 17.62 10.63 -9.13
N LYS A 191 17.63 9.34 -8.88
CA LYS A 191 18.78 8.70 -8.25
C LYS A 191 19.88 8.78 -9.28
N SER A 192 20.83 9.68 -9.10
CA SER A 192 22.11 9.55 -9.77
C SER A 192 22.64 8.17 -9.36
N SER A 193 22.73 7.27 -10.32
CA SER A 193 23.37 5.96 -10.11
C SER A 193 24.69 6.22 -9.40
N GLY A 194 24.82 5.63 -8.20
CA GLY A 194 25.89 5.89 -7.27
C GLY A 194 27.24 5.83 -7.92
N ALA A 195 28.10 6.72 -7.49
CA ALA A 195 29.52 6.68 -7.75
C ALA A 195 30.10 5.40 -7.11
N GLU A 196 29.98 4.26 -7.81
CA GLU A 196 30.99 3.26 -7.72
C GLU A 196 32.18 3.78 -8.49
N THR A 197 33.29 3.91 -7.81
CA THR A 197 34.61 4.25 -8.33
C THR A 197 34.93 3.42 -9.57
N MET A 198 34.59 3.95 -10.75
CA MET A 198 35.01 3.37 -12.00
C MET A 198 36.31 4.03 -12.44
N SER A 199 37.30 3.16 -12.58
CA SER A 199 38.50 3.41 -13.36
C SER A 199 38.14 4.03 -14.71
N ILE A 200 38.83 5.10 -15.02
CA ILE A 200 38.77 5.88 -16.26
C ILE A 200 38.91 4.96 -17.46
N ALA A 201 37.82 4.76 -18.20
CA ALA A 201 37.88 4.37 -19.60
C ALA A 201 37.30 5.52 -20.42
N GLU A 202 38.13 6.02 -21.32
CA GLU A 202 37.87 7.14 -22.22
C GLU A 202 36.66 6.88 -23.11
N ASP A 203 35.92 7.95 -23.40
CA ASP A 203 35.05 8.16 -24.57
C ASP A 203 33.61 7.62 -24.51
N SER A 204 32.89 7.92 -23.43
CA SER A 204 31.42 7.94 -23.49
C SER A 204 30.88 9.26 -22.94
N ALA A 205 30.02 9.93 -23.71
CA ALA A 205 29.30 11.11 -23.25
C ALA A 205 28.59 10.82 -21.91
N PRO A 206 28.56 11.79 -20.96
CA PRO A 206 27.89 11.59 -19.69
C PRO A 206 26.42 11.24 -19.93
N VAL A 207 26.05 10.02 -19.59
CA VAL A 207 24.64 9.56 -19.65
C VAL A 207 23.90 10.21 -18.48
N LEU A 208 22.90 11.01 -18.78
CA LEU A 208 22.04 11.61 -17.76
C LEU A 208 21.25 10.50 -17.03
N PRO A 209 21.02 10.65 -15.71
CA PRO A 209 20.22 9.67 -14.96
C PRO A 209 18.80 9.63 -15.52
N GLN A 210 18.32 8.42 -15.79
CA GLN A 210 16.96 8.15 -16.27
C GLN A 210 16.02 7.89 -15.09
N ILE A 211 14.71 8.04 -15.31
CA ILE A 211 13.70 7.65 -14.34
C ILE A 211 13.81 6.14 -14.09
N ASN A 212 13.93 5.76 -12.83
CA ASN A 212 13.87 4.37 -12.41
C ASN A 212 12.94 4.25 -11.20
N PHE A 213 12.11 3.21 -11.19
CA PHE A 213 11.26 2.95 -10.04
C PHE A 213 12.07 2.22 -8.97
N GLU A 214 12.21 2.84 -7.80
CA GLU A 214 12.85 2.19 -6.66
C GLU A 214 11.99 1.04 -6.14
N GLU A 215 12.64 -0.02 -5.65
CA GLU A 215 11.94 -1.13 -5.00
C GLU A 215 11.10 -0.64 -3.82
N ILE A 216 9.89 -1.17 -3.72
CA ILE A 216 9.00 -0.98 -2.57
C ILE A 216 8.98 -2.25 -1.74
N GLU A 217 8.95 -2.12 -0.42
CA GLU A 217 8.79 -3.25 0.49
C GLU A 217 7.31 -3.46 0.80
N ILE A 218 6.84 -4.68 0.60
CA ILE A 218 5.51 -5.13 1.02
C ILE A 218 5.72 -6.06 2.20
N GLU A 219 5.08 -5.76 3.33
CA GLU A 219 5.16 -6.54 4.56
C GLU A 219 3.76 -6.85 5.06
N GLU A 220 3.54 -8.09 5.49
CA GLU A 220 2.29 -8.53 6.10
C GLU A 220 2.58 -9.21 7.45
N ASN A 221 1.78 -8.84 8.46
CA ASN A 221 1.91 -9.32 9.83
C ASN A 221 0.61 -10.01 10.24
N VAL A 222 0.71 -11.21 10.80
CA VAL A 222 -0.44 -11.97 11.29
C VAL A 222 -0.16 -12.47 12.70
N THR A 223 -1.02 -12.15 13.65
CA THR A 223 -0.94 -12.70 15.00
C THR A 223 -1.87 -13.90 15.12
N VAL A 224 -1.33 -15.02 15.56
CA VAL A 224 -2.07 -16.27 15.72
C VAL A 224 -1.95 -16.74 17.15
N GLN A 225 -3.09 -17.09 17.75
CA GLN A 225 -3.17 -17.74 19.05
C GLN A 225 -3.31 -19.25 18.84
N PHE A 226 -2.42 -20.03 19.44
CA PHE A 226 -2.46 -21.49 19.42
C PHE A 226 -2.68 -22.05 20.80
N ILE A 227 -3.43 -23.16 20.92
CA ILE A 227 -3.50 -23.95 22.14
C ILE A 227 -2.13 -24.59 22.39
N LEU A 228 -1.73 -24.63 23.66
CA LEU A 228 -0.58 -25.41 24.10
C LEU A 228 -1.07 -26.73 24.70
N ASN A 229 -0.64 -27.84 24.11
CA ASN A 229 -0.92 -29.16 24.63
C ASN A 229 0.15 -29.52 25.68
N PRO A 230 -0.25 -30.13 26.82
CA PRO A 230 0.70 -30.62 27.79
C PRO A 230 1.58 -31.73 27.17
N PHE A 231 2.70 -31.96 27.80
CA PHE A 231 3.61 -33.04 27.43
C PHE A 231 2.84 -34.35 27.36
N LYS A 232 2.97 -35.12 26.29
CA LYS A 232 2.57 -36.53 26.26
C LYS A 232 3.76 -37.34 26.76
N GLU A 233 3.63 -37.93 27.95
CA GLU A 233 4.56 -38.97 28.42
C GLU A 233 4.65 -40.13 27.44
#